data_a2ff16df35b1497b0448b020d62c524d
#
_entry.id   a2ff16df35b1497b0448b020d62c524d
#
_cell.length_a   1.000
_cell.length_b   1.000
_cell.length_c   1.000
_cell.angle_alpha   90.00
_cell.angle_beta   90.00
_cell.angle_gamma   90.00
#
_symmetry.space_group_name_H-M   'P 1'
#
loop_
_entity.id
_entity.type
_entity.pdbx_description
1 polymer ?
#
loop_
_entity_poly.entity_id
_entity_poly.type
_entity_poly.pdbx_seq_one_letter_code
_entity_poly.pdbx_strand_id
1 'polypeptide(L)'
;MARQRAYLLITVFALLLVLFPFLFWYGTWFGRKLTDDQIGEYLADRAKPRHAQHALVQIGERMARHDPAVARWYPQIVRLAASPLIELRQTAAWIMGQDHTYAPFHEALLKLIADHQPMVRRNAALALSNFGDPASRPELLAMLRPYTILSPAAGAVRYRLKLGEYVNPGTLVAHVGGSEVRSPLPGEVRDLSRRDGSTAAAGDPLVEISADKEHAWEALRALWTVGAKEDLEDIQRYTRGVPGMPEKVQEQGLLTVRAIQARPAR
;
A
#
# COMPACT_ATOMS: atom_id res chain seq x y z
N MET A 1 37.33 43.86 14.68
CA MET A 1 37.06 43.52 13.26
C MET A 1 37.27 42.03 12.95
N ALA A 2 38.36 41.36 13.35
CA ALA A 2 38.58 39.92 13.02
C ALA A 2 37.51 38.95 13.60
N ARG A 3 37.11 39.16 14.86
CA ARG A 3 36.05 38.34 15.50
C ARG A 3 34.67 38.48 14.81
N GLN A 4 34.30 39.70 14.41
CA GLN A 4 33.02 39.89 13.71
C GLN A 4 32.99 39.23 12.33
N ARG A 5 34.13 39.25 11.61
CA ARG A 5 34.25 38.52 10.32
C ARG A 5 34.18 37.01 10.52
N ALA A 6 34.77 36.48 11.60
CA ALA A 6 34.68 35.05 11.92
C ALA A 6 33.25 34.63 12.25
N TYR A 7 32.50 35.41 13.05
CA TYR A 7 31.09 35.12 13.33
C TYR A 7 30.24 35.20 12.07
N LEU A 8 30.46 36.17 11.20
CA LEU A 8 29.73 36.25 9.93
C LEU A 8 29.98 35.03 9.03
N LEU A 9 31.22 34.59 8.92
CA LEU A 9 31.58 33.41 8.14
C LEU A 9 30.96 32.11 8.71
N ILE A 10 30.96 31.95 10.03
CA ILE A 10 30.32 30.83 10.71
C ILE A 10 28.80 30.84 10.47
N THR A 11 28.17 32.01 10.58
CA THR A 11 26.71 32.15 10.34
C THR A 11 26.35 31.83 8.88
N VAL A 12 27.13 32.34 7.92
CA VAL A 12 26.92 32.06 6.50
C VAL A 12 27.11 30.56 6.22
N PHE A 13 28.15 29.95 6.77
CA PHE A 13 28.39 28.50 6.61
C PHE A 13 27.28 27.66 7.22
N ALA A 14 26.81 28.01 8.41
CA ALA A 14 25.67 27.33 9.06
C ALA A 14 24.38 27.46 8.23
N LEU A 15 24.11 28.66 7.68
CA LEU A 15 22.99 28.91 6.77
C LEU A 15 23.09 28.06 5.49
N LEU A 16 24.28 27.98 4.87
CA LEU A 16 24.50 27.16 3.69
C LEU A 16 24.33 25.67 3.98
N LEU A 17 24.75 25.22 5.18
CA LEU A 17 24.65 23.83 5.60
C LEU A 17 23.17 23.38 5.82
N VAL A 18 22.28 24.32 6.12
CA VAL A 18 20.83 24.10 6.21
C VAL A 18 20.15 24.31 4.86
N LEU A 19 20.51 25.39 4.18
CA LEU A 19 19.85 25.79 2.93
C LEU A 19 20.17 24.82 1.75
N PHE A 20 21.41 24.34 1.68
CA PHE A 20 21.82 23.44 0.59
C PHE A 20 21.09 22.08 0.64
N PRO A 21 21.01 21.35 1.77
CA PRO A 21 20.19 20.14 1.86
C PRO A 21 18.72 20.44 1.64
N PHE A 22 18.21 21.58 2.12
CA PHE A 22 16.81 21.97 1.89
C PHE A 22 16.51 22.23 0.41
N LEU A 23 17.37 22.99 -0.29
CA LEU A 23 17.22 23.26 -1.73
C LEU A 23 17.45 21.98 -2.55
N PHE A 24 18.39 21.14 -2.14
CA PHE A 24 18.59 19.83 -2.74
C PHE A 24 17.35 18.95 -2.56
N TRP A 25 16.80 18.86 -1.34
CA TRP A 25 15.57 18.14 -1.04
C TRP A 25 14.36 18.73 -1.77
N TYR A 26 14.22 20.05 -1.81
CA TYR A 26 13.16 20.76 -2.53
C TYR A 26 13.28 20.61 -4.06
N GLY A 27 14.50 20.56 -4.57
CA GLY A 27 14.80 20.32 -6.00
C GLY A 27 14.75 18.85 -6.39
N THR A 28 14.85 17.95 -5.41
CA THR A 28 14.71 16.52 -5.65
C THR A 28 13.24 16.14 -5.72
N TRP A 29 12.93 15.33 -6.66
CA TRP A 29 11.94 14.32 -6.92
C TRP A 29 10.49 14.51 -6.39
N PHE A 30 10.21 14.67 -5.09
CA PHE A 30 8.84 14.67 -4.55
C PHE A 30 8.18 16.05 -4.42
N GLY A 31 8.92 17.13 -4.39
CA GLY A 31 8.40 18.49 -4.22
C GLY A 31 8.16 19.26 -5.51
N ARG A 32 8.71 18.80 -6.65
CA ARG A 32 8.63 19.52 -7.91
C ARG A 32 7.35 19.15 -8.68
N LYS A 33 6.50 20.14 -8.92
CA LYS A 33 5.37 19.99 -9.85
C LYS A 33 5.89 19.76 -11.26
N LEU A 34 5.41 18.69 -11.89
CA LEU A 34 5.69 18.37 -13.28
C LEU A 34 4.76 19.16 -14.20
N THR A 35 5.30 19.60 -15.33
CA THR A 35 4.47 20.08 -16.44
C THR A 35 3.80 18.90 -17.13
N ASP A 36 2.79 19.16 -17.95
CA ASP A 36 2.08 18.12 -18.70
C ASP A 36 3.02 17.32 -19.60
N ASP A 37 3.98 18.01 -20.26
CA ASP A 37 4.98 17.37 -21.12
C ASP A 37 5.90 16.46 -20.29
N GLN A 38 6.36 16.94 -19.13
CA GLN A 38 7.17 16.13 -18.21
C GLN A 38 6.43 14.92 -17.67
N ILE A 39 5.13 15.03 -17.37
CA ILE A 39 4.31 13.88 -16.99
C ILE A 39 4.30 12.85 -18.13
N GLY A 40 4.08 13.28 -19.37
CA GLY A 40 4.10 12.39 -20.53
C GLY A 40 5.45 11.68 -20.72
N GLU A 41 6.55 12.43 -20.64
CA GLU A 41 7.91 11.89 -20.72
C GLU A 41 8.20 10.90 -19.60
N TYR A 42 7.82 11.22 -18.36
CA TYR A 42 8.06 10.40 -17.18
C TYR A 42 7.28 9.09 -17.21
N LEU A 43 6.04 9.10 -17.69
CA LEU A 43 5.24 7.88 -17.88
C LEU A 43 5.80 6.96 -18.97
N ALA A 44 6.54 7.51 -19.93
CA ALA A 44 7.19 6.76 -21.01
C ALA A 44 8.59 6.26 -20.63
N ASP A 45 9.21 6.81 -19.59
CA ASP A 45 10.59 6.49 -19.20
C ASP A 45 10.70 5.10 -18.54
N ARG A 46 11.03 4.11 -19.35
CA ARG A 46 11.26 2.72 -18.86
C ARG A 46 12.60 2.54 -18.15
N ALA A 47 13.56 3.45 -18.35
CA ALA A 47 14.90 3.35 -17.77
C ALA A 47 14.89 3.81 -16.29
N LYS A 48 13.97 4.70 -15.95
CA LYS A 48 13.86 5.29 -14.60
C LYS A 48 12.45 5.09 -14.03
N PRO A 49 12.14 3.92 -13.47
CA PRO A 49 10.79 3.62 -12.95
C PRO A 49 10.26 4.63 -11.93
N ARG A 50 11.17 5.25 -11.20
CA ARG A 50 10.83 6.32 -10.26
C ARG A 50 10.25 7.56 -10.95
N HIS A 51 10.60 7.88 -12.19
CA HIS A 51 9.96 8.94 -12.97
C HIS A 51 8.48 8.62 -13.19
N ALA A 52 8.17 7.41 -13.66
CA ALA A 52 6.81 6.97 -13.86
C ALA A 52 6.01 6.99 -12.54
N GLN A 53 6.61 6.55 -11.43
CA GLN A 53 5.97 6.60 -10.11
C GLN A 53 5.66 8.05 -9.67
N HIS A 54 6.59 8.99 -9.87
CA HIS A 54 6.38 10.40 -9.57
C HIS A 54 5.26 11.01 -10.42
N ALA A 55 5.25 10.74 -11.73
CA ALA A 55 4.18 11.19 -12.61
C ALA A 55 2.82 10.64 -12.20
N LEU A 56 2.75 9.34 -11.87
CA LEU A 56 1.54 8.68 -11.38
C LEU A 56 0.99 9.36 -10.12
N VAL A 57 1.83 9.63 -9.12
CA VAL A 57 1.40 10.30 -7.87
C VAL A 57 0.78 11.67 -8.19
N GLN A 58 1.44 12.48 -9.03
CA GLN A 58 0.91 13.79 -9.39
C GLN A 58 -0.39 13.72 -10.21
N ILE A 59 -0.54 12.71 -11.07
CA ILE A 59 -1.82 12.47 -11.73
C ILE A 59 -2.90 12.15 -10.70
N GLY A 60 -2.63 11.27 -9.72
CA GLY A 60 -3.57 10.96 -8.65
C GLY A 60 -3.99 12.19 -7.84
N GLU A 61 -3.03 13.08 -7.50
CA GLU A 61 -3.34 14.35 -6.84
C GLU A 61 -4.21 15.29 -7.70
N ARG A 62 -4.01 15.29 -9.02
CA ARG A 62 -4.83 16.08 -9.95
C ARG A 62 -6.23 15.48 -10.13
N MET A 63 -6.33 14.14 -10.17
CA MET A 63 -7.63 13.44 -10.18
C MET A 63 -8.46 13.76 -8.93
N ALA A 64 -7.83 13.74 -7.75
CA ALA A 64 -8.50 14.11 -6.50
C ALA A 64 -9.01 15.55 -6.48
N ARG A 65 -8.45 16.43 -7.32
CA ARG A 65 -8.91 17.82 -7.55
C ARG A 65 -9.87 17.96 -8.72
N HIS A 66 -10.30 16.84 -9.30
CA HIS A 66 -11.20 16.79 -10.47
C HIS A 66 -10.66 17.52 -11.71
N ASP A 67 -9.34 17.50 -11.94
CA ASP A 67 -8.72 18.08 -13.12
C ASP A 67 -9.00 17.21 -14.37
N PRO A 68 -9.82 17.66 -15.33
CA PRO A 68 -10.21 16.84 -16.47
C PRO A 68 -9.05 16.59 -17.45
N ALA A 69 -7.98 17.38 -17.36
CA ALA A 69 -6.83 17.26 -18.28
C ALA A 69 -6.05 15.95 -18.05
N VAL A 70 -6.24 15.29 -16.90
CA VAL A 70 -5.54 14.03 -16.57
C VAL A 70 -6.00 12.84 -17.42
N ALA A 71 -7.20 12.89 -17.98
CA ALA A 71 -7.77 11.80 -18.78
C ALA A 71 -6.90 11.40 -19.99
N ARG A 72 -6.09 12.33 -20.51
CA ARG A 72 -5.15 12.05 -21.59
C ARG A 72 -4.11 10.97 -21.25
N TRP A 73 -3.80 10.76 -19.96
CA TRP A 73 -2.82 9.76 -19.50
C TRP A 73 -3.44 8.44 -19.07
N TYR A 74 -4.76 8.31 -19.06
CA TYR A 74 -5.44 7.07 -18.64
C TYR A 74 -4.97 5.81 -19.39
N PRO A 75 -4.73 5.85 -20.72
CA PRO A 75 -4.18 4.69 -21.42
C PRO A 75 -2.77 4.29 -20.94
N GLN A 76 -1.95 5.30 -20.51
CA GLN A 76 -0.63 5.04 -19.94
C GLN A 76 -0.73 4.36 -18.57
N ILE A 77 -1.65 4.82 -17.72
CA ILE A 77 -1.91 4.22 -16.39
C ILE A 77 -2.32 2.75 -16.55
N VAL A 78 -3.25 2.45 -17.47
CA VAL A 78 -3.65 1.08 -17.79
C VAL A 78 -2.46 0.22 -18.22
N ARG A 79 -1.55 0.75 -19.05
CA ARG A 79 -0.33 0.02 -19.44
C ARG A 79 0.60 -0.25 -18.26
N LEU A 80 0.75 0.70 -17.34
CA LEU A 80 1.58 0.55 -16.15
C LEU A 80 1.01 -0.45 -15.14
N ALA A 81 -0.28 -0.72 -15.17
CA ALA A 81 -0.90 -1.81 -14.42
C ALA A 81 -0.38 -3.20 -14.82
N ALA A 82 0.17 -3.35 -16.03
CA ALA A 82 0.83 -4.58 -16.49
C ALA A 82 2.37 -4.53 -16.39
N SER A 83 2.93 -3.58 -15.64
CA SER A 83 4.38 -3.44 -15.46
C SER A 83 4.99 -4.66 -14.74
N PRO A 84 6.22 -5.09 -15.08
CA PRO A 84 6.94 -6.08 -14.29
C PRO A 84 7.30 -5.56 -12.88
N LEU A 85 7.31 -4.24 -12.68
CA LEU A 85 7.67 -3.60 -11.42
C LEU A 85 6.45 -3.48 -10.49
N ILE A 86 6.58 -4.03 -9.30
CA ILE A 86 5.51 -4.09 -8.29
C ILE A 86 5.01 -2.68 -7.95
N GLU A 87 5.92 -1.75 -7.74
CA GLU A 87 5.63 -0.37 -7.33
C GLU A 87 4.76 0.37 -8.35
N LEU A 88 4.97 0.11 -9.65
CA LEU A 88 4.16 0.71 -10.70
C LEU A 88 2.77 0.10 -10.77
N ARG A 89 2.64 -1.24 -10.64
CA ARG A 89 1.33 -1.90 -10.58
C ARG A 89 0.53 -1.45 -9.36
N GLN A 90 1.20 -1.38 -8.21
CA GLN A 90 0.59 -0.93 -6.95
C GLN A 90 0.07 0.51 -7.05
N THR A 91 0.89 1.43 -7.57
CA THR A 91 0.51 2.84 -7.73
C THR A 91 -0.58 3.00 -8.78
N ALA A 92 -0.49 2.28 -9.91
CA ALA A 92 -1.51 2.30 -10.95
C ALA A 92 -2.87 1.79 -10.40
N ALA A 93 -2.89 0.71 -9.62
CA ALA A 93 -4.11 0.20 -8.99
C ALA A 93 -4.77 1.25 -8.10
N TRP A 94 -3.99 1.93 -7.25
CA TRP A 94 -4.50 3.00 -6.38
C TRP A 94 -5.09 4.17 -7.18
N ILE A 95 -4.40 4.61 -8.25
CA ILE A 95 -4.84 5.74 -9.08
C ILE A 95 -6.12 5.41 -9.84
N MET A 96 -6.22 4.21 -10.41
CA MET A 96 -7.40 3.78 -11.15
C MET A 96 -8.68 3.80 -10.30
N GLY A 97 -8.56 3.67 -8.98
CA GLY A 97 -9.67 3.82 -8.06
C GLY A 97 -10.18 5.27 -7.87
N GLN A 98 -9.46 6.28 -8.37
CA GLN A 98 -9.85 7.69 -8.24
C GLN A 98 -10.91 8.11 -9.28
N ASP A 99 -11.03 7.37 -10.39
CA ASP A 99 -12.07 7.60 -11.40
C ASP A 99 -12.75 6.29 -11.78
N HIS A 100 -13.91 6.07 -11.19
CA HIS A 100 -14.73 4.88 -11.40
C HIS A 100 -15.64 4.95 -12.66
N THR A 101 -15.49 6.00 -13.48
CA THR A 101 -16.28 6.16 -14.71
C THR A 101 -15.57 5.62 -15.95
N TYR A 102 -14.24 5.41 -15.91
CA TYR A 102 -13.45 4.95 -17.02
C TYR A 102 -13.37 3.42 -17.06
N ALA A 103 -14.13 2.78 -17.95
CA ALA A 103 -14.26 1.32 -18.05
C ALA A 103 -12.93 0.55 -18.16
N PRO A 104 -11.89 1.02 -18.91
CA PRO A 104 -10.62 0.30 -18.96
C PRO A 104 -9.87 0.24 -17.62
N PHE A 105 -10.13 1.15 -16.67
CA PHE A 105 -9.61 1.04 -15.31
C PHE A 105 -10.22 -0.16 -14.58
N HIS A 106 -11.54 -0.32 -14.67
CA HIS A 106 -12.23 -1.46 -14.10
C HIS A 106 -11.68 -2.80 -14.63
N GLU A 107 -11.53 -2.93 -15.95
CA GLU A 107 -10.98 -4.13 -16.58
C GLU A 107 -9.53 -4.44 -16.13
N ALA A 108 -8.70 -3.40 -15.98
CA ALA A 108 -7.33 -3.56 -15.48
C ALA A 108 -7.31 -3.98 -14.01
N LEU A 109 -8.18 -3.39 -13.17
CA LEU A 109 -8.31 -3.74 -11.75
C LEU A 109 -8.78 -5.18 -11.54
N LEU A 110 -9.68 -5.69 -12.38
CA LEU A 110 -10.10 -7.09 -12.36
C LEU A 110 -8.95 -8.07 -12.65
N LYS A 111 -7.91 -7.65 -13.38
CA LYS A 111 -6.69 -8.44 -13.55
C LYS A 111 -5.79 -8.33 -12.33
N LEU A 112 -5.65 -7.13 -11.78
CA LEU A 112 -4.78 -6.87 -10.62
C LEU A 112 -5.28 -7.46 -9.31
N ILE A 113 -6.58 -7.76 -9.18
CA ILE A 113 -7.11 -8.45 -8.00
C ILE A 113 -6.56 -9.88 -7.86
N ALA A 114 -6.03 -10.46 -8.94
CA ALA A 114 -5.37 -11.76 -8.95
C ALA A 114 -3.82 -11.65 -8.97
N ASP A 115 -3.25 -10.46 -8.73
CA ASP A 115 -1.79 -10.27 -8.70
C ASP A 115 -1.16 -11.12 -7.58
N HIS A 116 0.03 -11.67 -7.85
CA HIS A 116 0.78 -12.44 -6.86
C HIS A 116 1.26 -11.61 -5.67
N GLN A 117 1.35 -10.28 -5.82
CA GLN A 117 1.76 -9.37 -4.74
C GLN A 117 0.55 -8.89 -3.92
N PRO A 118 0.50 -9.17 -2.61
CA PRO A 118 -0.66 -8.81 -1.77
C PRO A 118 -0.99 -7.32 -1.78
N MET A 119 0.00 -6.42 -1.77
CA MET A 119 -0.25 -4.98 -1.80
C MET A 119 -0.91 -4.51 -3.11
N VAL A 120 -0.58 -5.15 -4.24
CA VAL A 120 -1.24 -4.85 -5.52
C VAL A 120 -2.70 -5.31 -5.49
N ARG A 121 -2.98 -6.53 -5.00
CA ARG A 121 -4.36 -7.02 -4.83
C ARG A 121 -5.19 -6.13 -3.90
N ARG A 122 -4.62 -5.71 -2.76
CA ARG A 122 -5.31 -4.82 -1.80
C ARG A 122 -5.70 -3.49 -2.43
N ASN A 123 -4.77 -2.83 -3.13
CA ASN A 123 -5.07 -1.59 -3.83
C ASN A 123 -6.12 -1.80 -4.93
N ALA A 124 -6.07 -2.92 -5.66
CA ALA A 124 -7.06 -3.26 -6.67
C ALA A 124 -8.44 -3.51 -6.04
N ALA A 125 -8.51 -4.20 -4.89
CA ALA A 125 -9.76 -4.44 -4.18
C ALA A 125 -10.40 -3.15 -3.68
N LEU A 126 -9.61 -2.27 -3.06
CA LEU A 126 -10.08 -0.95 -2.62
C LEU A 126 -10.56 -0.12 -3.81
N ALA A 127 -9.83 -0.15 -4.93
CA ALA A 127 -10.23 0.54 -6.14
C ALA A 127 -11.54 -0.03 -6.73
N LEU A 128 -11.67 -1.36 -6.85
CA LEU A 128 -12.88 -2.04 -7.35
C LEU A 128 -14.12 -1.75 -6.49
N SER A 129 -13.95 -1.57 -5.17
CA SER A 129 -15.06 -1.20 -4.31
C SER A 129 -15.66 0.17 -4.67
N ASN A 130 -14.87 1.10 -5.22
CA ASN A 130 -15.36 2.39 -5.72
C ASN A 130 -16.20 2.23 -7.00
N PHE A 131 -15.98 1.16 -7.78
CA PHE A 131 -16.84 0.75 -8.90
C PHE A 131 -18.10 -0.01 -8.42
N GLY A 132 -18.22 -0.31 -7.13
CA GLY A 132 -19.30 -1.14 -6.60
C GLY A 132 -19.17 -2.62 -6.98
N ASP A 133 -17.98 -3.09 -7.40
CA ASP A 133 -17.78 -4.45 -7.88
C ASP A 133 -17.55 -5.43 -6.72
N PRO A 134 -18.41 -6.46 -6.56
CA PRO A 134 -18.28 -7.47 -5.51
C PRO A 134 -17.06 -8.38 -5.67
N ALA A 135 -16.37 -8.40 -6.82
CA ALA A 135 -15.11 -9.14 -7.00
C ALA A 135 -14.01 -8.70 -6.03
N SER A 136 -14.13 -7.48 -5.46
CA SER A 136 -13.25 -6.95 -4.42
C SER A 136 -13.39 -7.66 -3.06
N ARG A 137 -14.56 -8.22 -2.74
CA ARG A 137 -14.92 -8.73 -1.39
C ARG A 137 -13.92 -9.73 -0.81
N PRO A 138 -13.46 -10.77 -1.53
CA PRO A 138 -12.53 -11.76 -0.95
C PRO A 138 -11.23 -11.15 -0.44
N GLU A 139 -10.63 -10.22 -1.18
CA GLU A 139 -9.40 -9.56 -0.76
C GLU A 139 -9.67 -8.54 0.37
N LEU A 140 -10.81 -7.82 0.35
CA LEU A 140 -11.20 -6.93 1.43
C LEU A 140 -11.39 -7.70 2.75
N LEU A 141 -11.99 -8.89 2.72
CA LEU A 141 -12.09 -9.76 3.90
C LEU A 141 -10.73 -10.30 4.34
N ALA A 142 -9.84 -10.62 3.39
CA ALA A 142 -8.47 -11.01 3.70
C ALA A 142 -7.68 -9.88 4.42
N MET A 143 -7.97 -8.60 4.13
CA MET A 143 -7.36 -7.47 4.84
C MET A 143 -7.79 -7.38 6.32
N LEU A 144 -8.91 -7.99 6.68
CA LEU A 144 -9.41 -8.07 8.05
C LEU A 144 -8.79 -9.22 8.86
N ARG A 145 -8.03 -10.13 8.24
CA ARG A 145 -7.45 -11.33 8.86
C ARG A 145 -5.95 -11.18 9.04
N PRO A 146 -5.35 -11.90 10.00
CA PRO A 146 -3.90 -12.05 10.05
C PRO A 146 -3.35 -12.58 8.73
N TYR A 147 -2.12 -12.24 8.41
CA TYR A 147 -1.43 -12.71 7.22
C TYR A 147 -0.23 -13.58 7.59
N THR A 148 -0.14 -14.76 6.98
CA THR A 148 0.97 -15.69 7.21
C THR A 148 2.03 -15.54 6.13
N ILE A 149 3.25 -15.23 6.53
CA ILE A 149 4.42 -15.17 5.67
C ILE A 149 5.00 -16.58 5.60
N LEU A 150 5.10 -17.10 4.37
CA LEU A 150 5.56 -18.45 4.11
C LEU A 150 7.05 -18.48 3.76
N SER A 151 7.68 -19.64 3.96
CA SER A 151 9.06 -19.87 3.56
C SER A 151 9.17 -19.97 2.02
N PRO A 152 10.08 -19.21 1.38
CA PRO A 152 10.31 -19.32 -0.06
C PRO A 152 11.15 -20.55 -0.44
N ALA A 153 11.86 -21.15 0.51
CA ALA A 153 12.82 -22.23 0.27
C ALA A 153 12.92 -23.18 1.46
N ALA A 154 13.54 -24.33 1.27
CA ALA A 154 13.93 -25.21 2.37
C ALA A 154 15.23 -24.73 3.00
N GLY A 155 15.34 -24.83 4.34
CA GLY A 155 16.57 -24.49 5.06
C GLY A 155 16.37 -24.12 6.51
N ALA A 156 17.49 -23.81 7.20
CA ALA A 156 17.45 -23.33 8.58
C ALA A 156 16.87 -21.92 8.66
N VAL A 157 15.94 -21.73 9.57
CA VAL A 157 15.25 -20.43 9.82
C VAL A 157 16.09 -19.60 10.79
N ARG A 158 16.33 -18.34 10.46
CA ARG A 158 16.92 -17.35 11.36
C ARG A 158 16.11 -16.07 11.32
N TYR A 159 15.41 -15.82 12.39
CA TYR A 159 14.57 -14.61 12.52
C TYR A 159 15.41 -13.35 12.74
N ARG A 160 14.89 -12.23 12.26
CA ARG A 160 15.46 -10.88 12.41
C ARG A 160 14.59 -9.96 13.25
N LEU A 161 13.50 -10.47 13.76
CA LEU A 161 12.49 -9.74 14.51
C LEU A 161 11.94 -10.58 15.66
N LYS A 162 11.18 -9.93 16.54
CA LYS A 162 10.57 -10.53 17.72
C LYS A 162 9.05 -10.35 17.69
N LEU A 163 8.36 -11.10 18.55
CA LEU A 163 6.93 -10.91 18.79
C LEU A 163 6.65 -9.46 19.23
N GLY A 164 5.57 -8.88 18.73
CA GLY A 164 5.15 -7.51 19.01
C GLY A 164 5.84 -6.44 18.15
N GLU A 165 6.87 -6.76 17.37
CA GLU A 165 7.48 -5.78 16.46
C GLU A 165 6.57 -5.50 15.28
N TYR A 166 6.49 -4.22 14.88
CA TYR A 166 5.74 -3.81 13.70
C TYR A 166 6.62 -3.85 12.46
N VAL A 167 6.12 -4.46 11.39
CA VAL A 167 6.80 -4.58 10.09
C VAL A 167 6.07 -3.79 9.01
N ASN A 168 6.83 -3.29 8.06
CA ASN A 168 6.34 -2.66 6.84
C ASN A 168 6.65 -3.54 5.61
N PRO A 169 6.01 -3.32 4.46
CA PRO A 169 6.41 -3.97 3.22
C PRO A 169 7.91 -3.82 2.95
N GLY A 170 8.58 -4.93 2.65
CA GLY A 170 10.04 -4.96 2.45
C GLY A 170 10.88 -5.17 3.72
N THR A 171 10.30 -5.11 4.94
CA THR A 171 11.03 -5.42 6.19
C THR A 171 11.54 -6.86 6.15
N LEU A 172 12.85 -7.05 6.41
CA LEU A 172 13.48 -8.36 6.51
C LEU A 172 12.98 -9.06 7.79
N VAL A 173 12.25 -10.17 7.64
CA VAL A 173 11.67 -10.90 8.77
C VAL A 173 12.49 -12.12 9.16
N ALA A 174 13.09 -12.80 8.19
CA ALA A 174 13.93 -13.97 8.43
C ALA A 174 14.92 -14.23 7.28
N HIS A 175 15.88 -15.11 7.53
CA HIS A 175 16.63 -15.83 6.50
C HIS A 175 16.26 -17.31 6.56
N VAL A 176 16.08 -17.96 5.40
CA VAL A 176 15.84 -19.40 5.31
C VAL A 176 16.76 -19.99 4.24
N GLY A 177 17.67 -20.88 4.61
CA GLY A 177 18.61 -21.49 3.67
C GLY A 177 19.45 -20.49 2.86
N GLY A 178 19.75 -19.30 3.43
CA GLY A 178 20.45 -18.22 2.74
C GLY A 178 19.54 -17.23 1.98
N SER A 179 18.27 -17.55 1.78
CA SER A 179 17.28 -16.65 1.15
C SER A 179 16.73 -15.65 2.15
N GLU A 180 16.61 -14.39 1.75
CA GLU A 180 15.92 -13.36 2.53
C GLU A 180 14.39 -13.54 2.43
N VAL A 181 13.73 -13.47 3.58
CA VAL A 181 12.26 -13.43 3.67
C VAL A 181 11.84 -12.05 4.14
N ARG A 182 11.09 -11.35 3.31
CA ARG A 182 10.62 -9.99 3.61
C ARG A 182 9.12 -9.95 3.73
N SER A 183 8.62 -9.10 4.64
CA SER A 183 7.17 -8.92 4.76
C SER A 183 6.62 -8.27 3.50
N PRO A 184 5.57 -8.84 2.87
CA PRO A 184 4.90 -8.21 1.76
C PRO A 184 3.84 -7.19 2.19
N LEU A 185 3.48 -7.16 3.49
CA LEU A 185 2.40 -6.37 4.07
C LEU A 185 2.84 -5.72 5.39
N PRO A 186 2.19 -4.63 5.81
CA PRO A 186 2.37 -4.08 7.15
C PRO A 186 1.59 -4.88 8.18
N GLY A 187 2.06 -4.89 9.42
CA GLY A 187 1.39 -5.52 10.55
C GLY A 187 2.32 -5.74 11.72
N GLU A 188 1.76 -6.10 12.87
CA GLU A 188 2.52 -6.46 14.08
C GLU A 188 2.74 -7.98 14.10
N VAL A 189 3.94 -8.42 14.40
CA VAL A 189 4.31 -9.84 14.52
C VAL A 189 3.56 -10.47 15.69
N ARG A 190 2.65 -11.41 15.40
CA ARG A 190 1.80 -12.11 16.38
C ARG A 190 2.33 -13.49 16.72
N ASP A 191 2.95 -14.16 15.76
CA ASP A 191 3.50 -15.50 15.97
C ASP A 191 4.76 -15.70 15.13
N LEU A 192 5.70 -16.47 15.70
CA LEU A 192 6.84 -17.05 15.03
C LEU A 192 6.58 -18.56 14.97
N SER A 193 6.07 -19.03 13.83
CA SER A 193 5.52 -20.38 13.68
C SER A 193 6.55 -21.50 13.80
N ARG A 194 7.84 -21.13 13.88
CA ARG A 194 8.96 -22.03 14.02
C ARG A 194 9.94 -21.55 15.09
N ARG A 195 10.73 -22.47 15.66
CA ARG A 195 11.85 -22.10 16.53
C ARG A 195 13.00 -21.55 15.68
N ASP A 196 13.69 -20.53 16.18
CA ASP A 196 14.89 -20.03 15.57
C ASP A 196 15.96 -21.15 15.49
N GLY A 197 16.62 -21.27 14.34
CA GLY A 197 17.55 -22.35 14.05
C GLY A 197 16.93 -23.68 13.59
N SER A 198 15.60 -23.85 13.67
CA SER A 198 14.93 -25.04 13.12
C SER A 198 14.86 -25.02 11.60
N THR A 199 14.58 -26.17 10.98
CA THR A 199 14.44 -26.28 9.52
C THR A 199 12.98 -26.04 9.10
N ALA A 200 12.78 -25.30 7.99
CA ALA A 200 11.52 -25.17 7.29
C ALA A 200 11.62 -25.75 5.88
N ALA A 201 10.53 -26.24 5.32
CA ALA A 201 10.37 -26.53 3.90
C ALA A 201 9.83 -25.29 3.16
N ALA A 202 9.96 -25.28 1.83
CA ALA A 202 9.28 -24.26 1.02
C ALA A 202 7.76 -24.35 1.22
N GLY A 203 7.09 -23.19 1.43
CA GLY A 203 5.68 -23.11 1.72
C GLY A 203 5.30 -23.26 3.19
N ASP A 204 6.23 -23.60 4.08
CA ASP A 204 5.95 -23.68 5.52
C ASP A 204 5.66 -22.30 6.12
N PRO A 205 4.73 -22.18 7.09
CA PRO A 205 4.49 -20.93 7.82
C PRO A 205 5.72 -20.53 8.63
N LEU A 206 6.09 -19.27 8.58
CA LEU A 206 7.20 -18.69 9.33
C LEU A 206 6.74 -17.63 10.33
N VAL A 207 6.00 -16.65 9.87
CA VAL A 207 5.60 -15.48 10.67
C VAL A 207 4.13 -15.20 10.41
N GLU A 208 3.35 -15.02 11.47
CA GLU A 208 2.02 -14.45 11.37
C GLU A 208 2.07 -12.98 11.79
N ILE A 209 1.55 -12.10 10.94
CA ILE A 209 1.37 -10.68 11.24
C ILE A 209 -0.11 -10.35 11.38
N SER A 210 -0.44 -9.43 12.29
CA SER A 210 -1.81 -8.95 12.46
C SER A 210 -2.33 -8.26 11.22
N ALA A 211 -3.65 -8.16 11.08
CA ALA A 211 -4.24 -7.17 10.18
C ALA A 211 -3.72 -5.78 10.57
N ASP A 212 -3.30 -5.00 9.57
CA ASP A 212 -2.90 -3.63 9.80
C ASP A 212 -4.10 -2.72 10.07
N LYS A 213 -3.97 -1.77 10.99
CA LYS A 213 -5.06 -0.91 11.45
C LYS A 213 -5.65 0.00 10.37
N GLU A 214 -4.81 0.55 9.51
CA GLU A 214 -5.27 1.41 8.41
C GLU A 214 -5.94 0.57 7.31
N HIS A 215 -5.32 -0.55 6.94
CA HIS A 215 -5.91 -1.48 5.97
C HIS A 215 -7.22 -2.07 6.46
N ALA A 216 -7.35 -2.39 7.74
CA ALA A 216 -8.60 -2.88 8.33
C ALA A 216 -9.70 -1.82 8.25
N TRP A 217 -9.37 -0.56 8.55
CA TRP A 217 -10.32 0.54 8.43
C TRP A 217 -10.77 0.77 6.99
N GLU A 218 -9.82 0.78 6.04
CA GLU A 218 -10.11 0.93 4.61
C GLU A 218 -10.98 -0.22 4.08
N ALA A 219 -10.65 -1.47 4.46
CA ALA A 219 -11.43 -2.65 4.08
C ALA A 219 -12.87 -2.59 4.61
N LEU A 220 -13.05 -2.22 5.89
CA LEU A 220 -14.39 -2.04 6.47
C LEU A 220 -15.17 -0.95 5.74
N ARG A 221 -14.53 0.17 5.39
CA ARG A 221 -15.16 1.24 4.62
C ARG A 221 -15.53 0.79 3.20
N ALA A 222 -14.68 0.02 2.54
CA ALA A 222 -14.98 -0.56 1.23
C ALA A 222 -16.14 -1.58 1.31
N LEU A 223 -16.14 -2.45 2.32
CA LEU A 223 -17.22 -3.41 2.57
C LEU A 223 -18.56 -2.72 2.92
N TRP A 224 -18.53 -1.50 3.44
CA TRP A 224 -19.73 -0.68 3.58
C TRP A 224 -20.43 -0.47 2.23
N THR A 225 -19.71 -0.44 1.12
CA THR A 225 -20.26 -0.30 -0.24
C THR A 225 -20.62 -1.65 -0.86
N VAL A 226 -19.69 -2.62 -0.85
CA VAL A 226 -19.83 -3.87 -1.63
C VAL A 226 -20.12 -5.11 -0.77
N GLY A 227 -20.02 -5.03 0.54
CA GLY A 227 -20.21 -6.17 1.45
C GLY A 227 -21.59 -6.79 1.37
N ALA A 228 -21.71 -8.05 1.68
CA ALA A 228 -22.95 -8.82 1.68
C ALA A 228 -23.18 -9.52 3.03
N LYS A 229 -24.34 -10.13 3.22
CA LYS A 229 -24.70 -10.75 4.52
C LYS A 229 -23.75 -11.87 4.93
N GLU A 230 -23.18 -12.57 3.98
CA GLU A 230 -22.19 -13.65 4.20
C GLU A 230 -20.90 -13.13 4.82
N ASP A 231 -20.58 -11.85 4.62
CA ASP A 231 -19.34 -11.22 5.13
C ASP A 231 -19.45 -10.79 6.60
N LEU A 232 -20.66 -10.82 7.18
CA LEU A 232 -20.91 -10.30 8.52
C LEU A 232 -20.10 -11.00 9.60
N GLU A 233 -19.83 -12.29 9.48
CA GLU A 233 -19.04 -13.05 10.45
C GLU A 233 -17.63 -12.47 10.62
N ASP A 234 -16.94 -12.18 9.51
CA ASP A 234 -15.61 -11.58 9.52
C ASP A 234 -15.60 -10.15 10.07
N ILE A 235 -16.67 -9.38 9.77
CA ILE A 235 -16.77 -7.98 10.16
C ILE A 235 -17.16 -7.83 11.62
N GLN A 236 -18.03 -8.69 12.16
CA GLN A 236 -18.57 -8.59 13.51
C GLN A 236 -17.52 -8.58 14.62
N ARG A 237 -16.38 -9.25 14.43
CA ARG A 237 -15.29 -9.20 15.42
C ARG A 237 -14.79 -7.78 15.66
N TYR A 238 -14.82 -6.92 14.63
CA TYR A 238 -14.39 -5.53 14.73
C TYR A 238 -15.40 -4.64 15.47
N THR A 239 -16.66 -5.03 15.56
CA THR A 239 -17.69 -4.27 16.30
C THR A 239 -17.51 -4.34 17.82
N ARG A 240 -16.79 -5.34 18.31
CA ARG A 240 -16.54 -5.55 19.75
C ARG A 240 -15.23 -4.92 20.23
N GLY A 241 -14.48 -4.30 19.34
CA GLY A 241 -13.12 -3.85 19.58
C GLY A 241 -12.10 -4.99 19.47
N VAL A 242 -11.11 -4.82 18.62
CA VAL A 242 -9.98 -5.75 18.47
C VAL A 242 -8.79 -5.17 19.20
N PRO A 243 -8.11 -5.91 20.09
CA PRO A 243 -6.94 -5.41 20.81
C PRO A 243 -5.89 -4.85 19.85
N GLY A 244 -5.38 -3.65 20.13
CA GLY A 244 -4.40 -2.94 19.29
C GLY A 244 -4.99 -2.18 18.10
N MET A 245 -6.32 -2.28 17.86
CA MET A 245 -6.99 -1.47 16.84
C MET A 245 -7.53 -0.15 17.43
N PRO A 246 -7.40 0.98 16.69
CA PRO A 246 -7.99 2.26 17.10
C PRO A 246 -9.53 2.20 17.12
N GLU A 247 -10.15 3.04 17.94
CA GLU A 247 -11.61 3.17 18.06
C GLU A 247 -12.31 3.41 16.72
N LYS A 248 -11.69 4.21 15.82
CA LYS A 248 -12.22 4.46 14.46
C LYS A 248 -12.49 3.17 13.66
N VAL A 249 -11.72 2.09 13.92
CA VAL A 249 -11.91 0.79 13.25
C VAL A 249 -13.16 0.11 13.78
N GLN A 250 -13.41 0.17 15.09
CA GLN A 250 -14.63 -0.36 15.71
C GLN A 250 -15.87 0.40 15.22
N GLU A 251 -15.81 1.73 15.22
CA GLU A 251 -16.90 2.58 14.72
C GLU A 251 -17.23 2.25 13.25
N GLN A 252 -16.20 2.12 12.40
CA GLN A 252 -16.40 1.74 11.00
C GLN A 252 -16.99 0.33 10.88
N GLY A 253 -16.57 -0.62 11.70
CA GLY A 253 -17.15 -1.97 11.76
C GLY A 253 -18.66 -1.93 12.06
N LEU A 254 -19.06 -1.14 13.06
CA LEU A 254 -20.47 -0.98 13.42
C LEU A 254 -21.29 -0.34 12.26
N LEU A 255 -20.75 0.69 11.60
CA LEU A 255 -21.39 1.32 10.45
C LEU A 255 -21.56 0.33 9.30
N THR A 256 -20.53 -0.47 9.02
CA THR A 256 -20.52 -1.46 7.93
C THR A 256 -21.53 -2.58 8.18
N VAL A 257 -21.60 -3.11 9.40
CA VAL A 257 -22.59 -4.15 9.76
C VAL A 257 -24.01 -3.62 9.57
N ARG A 258 -24.32 -2.41 10.08
CA ARG A 258 -25.64 -1.78 9.93
C ARG A 258 -26.01 -1.58 8.45
N ALA A 259 -25.07 -1.11 7.63
CA ALA A 259 -25.30 -0.89 6.20
C ALA A 259 -25.59 -2.20 5.47
N ILE A 260 -24.85 -3.28 5.77
CA ILE A 260 -25.07 -4.59 5.15
C ILE A 260 -26.41 -5.19 5.58
N GLN A 261 -26.77 -5.09 6.86
CA GLN A 261 -28.05 -5.60 7.39
C GLN A 261 -29.27 -4.85 6.81
N ALA A 262 -29.11 -3.55 6.53
CA ALA A 262 -30.18 -2.74 5.95
C ALA A 262 -30.42 -2.99 4.46
N ARG A 263 -29.51 -3.71 3.76
CA ARG A 263 -29.69 -4.01 2.33
C ARG A 263 -30.76 -5.06 2.11
N PRO A 264 -31.64 -4.86 1.11
CA PRO A 264 -32.57 -5.90 0.70
C PRO A 264 -31.80 -7.14 0.26
N ALA A 265 -32.36 -8.31 0.51
CA ALA A 265 -31.82 -9.56 -0.05
C ALA A 265 -31.82 -9.43 -1.60
N ARG A 266 -30.65 -9.56 -2.20
CA ARG A 266 -30.52 -9.62 -3.66
C ARG A 266 -30.75 -11.03 -4.15
#